data_30b4bcc4b99bd78e63f34b4e41eceaa7
#
_entry.id   30b4bcc4b99bd78e63f34b4e41eceaa7
#
_cell.length_a   1.000
_cell.length_b   1.000
_cell.length_c   1.000
_cell.angle_alpha   90.00
_cell.angle_beta   90.00
_cell.angle_gamma   90.00
#
_symmetry.space_group_name_H-M   'P 1'
#
loop_
_entity.id
_entity.type
_entity.pdbx_description
1 polymer ?
#
loop_
_entity_poly.entity_id
_entity_poly.type
_entity_poly.pdbx_seq_one_letter_code
_entity_poly.pdbx_strand_id
1 'polypeptide(L)'
;MADNEKAKTPGKAGGAPAGVKKTPRVKKADKPAHDGSPRSFVRPKGYTPRMKAHYEAVVRAELTKKFGYANVMQVPRVEKVVINMGVGEAVNDRKVVDNAAGDLSLISGQKPVITRARKSVAVFKVREGMAIGAKVTLRGARMYEFLDRLITIALPRVKDFRGLNPKSFDGRGNYACGIKEHIVFPEIDYDKAAETGMLGMDVIVCTSAKTDDEARELLRGFNFPFRT
;
A
#
# COMPACT_ATOMS: atom_id res chain seq x y z
N MET A 1 67.29 -30.56 -39.03
CA MET A 1 68.06 -31.44 -38.16
C MET A 1 67.51 -31.23 -36.78
N ALA A 2 66.82 -32.21 -36.47
CA ALA A 2 66.89 -33.17 -35.34
C ALA A 2 66.29 -32.53 -34.05
N ASP A 3 65.58 -33.16 -33.20
CA ASP A 3 64.86 -34.43 -33.10
C ASP A 3 63.97 -34.31 -31.82
N ASN A 4 62.89 -34.60 -31.96
CA ASN A 4 61.85 -35.35 -31.30
C ASN A 4 62.29 -36.20 -30.11
N GLU A 5 61.82 -36.00 -28.94
CA GLU A 5 61.73 -37.11 -27.99
C GLU A 5 60.51 -36.99 -27.02
N LYS A 6 59.65 -37.98 -27.21
CA LYS A 6 58.48 -38.28 -26.35
C LYS A 6 58.95 -38.89 -25.05
N ALA A 7 58.57 -38.32 -23.93
CA ALA A 7 58.63 -39.01 -22.63
C ALA A 7 57.22 -39.45 -22.21
N LYS A 8 57.04 -40.78 -22.21
CA LYS A 8 55.92 -41.50 -21.60
C LYS A 8 55.97 -41.39 -20.06
N THR A 9 54.91 -40.98 -19.41
CA THR A 9 54.74 -41.16 -17.99
C THR A 9 53.88 -42.42 -17.72
N PRO A 10 54.23 -43.23 -16.70
CA PRO A 10 53.56 -44.47 -16.37
C PRO A 10 52.32 -44.20 -15.47
N GLY A 11 51.27 -44.98 -15.72
CA GLY A 11 50.05 -44.97 -14.94
C GLY A 11 50.25 -45.39 -13.49
N LYS A 12 49.55 -44.73 -12.61
CA LYS A 12 49.42 -45.10 -11.22
C LYS A 12 47.96 -45.40 -10.92
N ALA A 13 47.64 -46.69 -10.83
CA ALA A 13 46.42 -47.17 -10.21
C ALA A 13 46.46 -46.83 -8.71
N GLY A 14 45.38 -46.31 -8.19
CA GLY A 14 45.30 -46.00 -6.78
C GLY A 14 43.86 -45.77 -6.32
N GLY A 15 43.24 -46.81 -5.82
CA GLY A 15 42.34 -46.89 -4.70
C GLY A 15 41.28 -45.80 -4.54
N ALA A 16 40.00 -46.17 -4.74
CA ALA A 16 38.87 -45.41 -4.29
C ALA A 16 38.86 -45.36 -2.73
N PRO A 17 38.70 -44.20 -2.09
CA PRO A 17 38.47 -44.14 -0.67
C PRO A 17 37.02 -44.49 -0.34
N ALA A 18 36.88 -45.34 0.68
CA ALA A 18 35.67 -45.86 1.25
C ALA A 18 34.62 -44.79 1.62
N GLY A 19 33.36 -45.18 1.51
CA GLY A 19 32.16 -44.41 1.70
C GLY A 19 32.16 -43.48 2.92
N VAL A 20 32.06 -42.19 2.60
CA VAL A 20 31.63 -41.20 3.59
C VAL A 20 30.13 -41.38 3.78
N LYS A 21 29.74 -41.91 4.95
CA LYS A 21 28.34 -42.00 5.40
C LYS A 21 27.76 -40.57 5.37
N LYS A 22 26.84 -40.35 4.45
CA LYS A 22 26.04 -39.12 4.42
C LYS A 22 25.27 -38.98 5.73
N THR A 23 25.65 -38.05 6.58
CA THR A 23 24.87 -37.64 7.74
C THR A 23 23.45 -37.29 7.29
N PRO A 24 22.39 -37.73 7.98
CA PRO A 24 21.04 -37.36 7.61
C PRO A 24 20.87 -35.85 7.71
N ARG A 25 20.48 -35.24 6.60
CA ARG A 25 20.16 -33.82 6.51
C ARG A 25 19.01 -33.54 7.47
N VAL A 26 19.31 -32.92 8.60
CA VAL A 26 18.30 -32.45 9.55
C VAL A 26 17.38 -31.55 8.76
N LYS A 27 16.12 -31.95 8.57
CA LYS A 27 15.07 -31.09 8.02
C LYS A 27 15.03 -29.88 8.92
N LYS A 28 15.38 -28.69 8.37
CA LYS A 28 15.13 -27.43 9.07
C LYS A 28 13.66 -27.47 9.42
N ALA A 29 13.38 -27.42 10.73
CA ALA A 29 12.03 -27.25 11.21
C ALA A 29 11.43 -26.07 10.46
N ASP A 30 10.28 -26.28 9.84
CA ASP A 30 9.51 -25.24 9.19
C ASP A 30 9.27 -24.13 10.19
N LYS A 31 10.05 -23.05 10.08
CA LYS A 31 9.65 -21.80 10.68
C LYS A 31 8.30 -21.47 10.04
N PRO A 32 7.24 -21.22 10.81
CA PRO A 32 6.02 -20.73 10.22
C PRO A 32 6.40 -19.51 9.38
N ALA A 33 6.27 -19.62 8.08
CA ALA A 33 6.47 -18.52 7.17
C ALA A 33 5.46 -17.46 7.60
N HIS A 34 5.92 -16.43 8.29
CA HIS A 34 5.20 -15.19 8.42
C HIS A 34 5.32 -14.53 7.05
N ASP A 35 4.64 -15.15 6.07
CA ASP A 35 4.44 -14.52 4.82
C ASP A 35 3.48 -13.36 5.12
N GLY A 36 3.90 -12.13 4.89
CA GLY A 36 3.09 -10.92 5.07
C GLY A 36 1.92 -10.83 4.09
N SER A 37 1.41 -11.96 3.64
CA SER A 37 0.18 -12.02 2.89
C SER A 37 -0.96 -11.76 3.86
N PRO A 38 -1.77 -10.73 3.64
CA PRO A 38 -2.96 -10.51 4.44
C PRO A 38 -3.79 -11.77 4.39
N ARG A 39 -4.09 -12.34 5.57
CA ARG A 39 -5.00 -13.49 5.69
C ARG A 39 -6.19 -13.20 4.81
N SER A 40 -6.49 -14.10 3.88
CA SER A 40 -7.64 -13.95 2.98
C SER A 40 -8.88 -13.84 3.86
N PHE A 41 -9.30 -12.61 4.11
CA PHE A 41 -10.50 -12.34 4.89
C PHE A 41 -11.69 -12.81 4.06
N VAL A 42 -12.21 -13.97 4.41
CA VAL A 42 -13.45 -14.49 3.84
C VAL A 42 -14.57 -13.66 4.44
N ARG A 43 -15.15 -12.78 3.65
CA ARG A 43 -16.27 -11.95 4.09
C ARG A 43 -17.47 -12.84 4.38
N PRO A 44 -18.16 -12.62 5.50
CA PRO A 44 -19.46 -13.26 5.74
C PRO A 44 -20.40 -12.92 4.57
N LYS A 45 -21.14 -13.91 4.09
CA LYS A 45 -22.18 -13.66 3.09
C LYS A 45 -23.17 -12.64 3.65
N GLY A 46 -23.40 -11.54 2.93
CA GLY A 46 -24.31 -10.48 3.36
C GLY A 46 -23.68 -9.32 4.14
N TYR A 47 -22.34 -9.33 4.36
CA TYR A 47 -21.69 -8.21 5.04
C TYR A 47 -21.71 -6.92 4.19
N THR A 48 -22.29 -5.86 4.76
CA THR A 48 -22.29 -4.51 4.18
C THR A 48 -21.50 -3.57 5.10
N PRO A 49 -20.46 -2.87 4.61
CA PRO A 49 -19.70 -1.90 5.40
C PRO A 49 -20.61 -0.79 5.93
N ARG A 50 -20.38 -0.34 7.17
CA ARG A 50 -21.17 0.70 7.84
C ARG A 50 -21.26 1.97 6.98
N MET A 51 -20.16 2.44 6.43
CA MET A 51 -20.13 3.64 5.59
C MET A 51 -20.90 3.47 4.28
N LYS A 52 -20.95 2.27 3.70
CA LYS A 52 -21.77 2.00 2.52
C LYS A 52 -23.25 2.07 2.86
N ALA A 53 -23.66 1.46 3.97
CA ALA A 53 -25.05 1.54 4.46
C ALA A 53 -25.46 2.99 4.75
N HIS A 54 -24.58 3.77 5.39
CA HIS A 54 -24.80 5.20 5.65
C HIS A 54 -24.96 6.00 4.34
N TYR A 55 -24.12 5.75 3.34
CA TYR A 55 -24.26 6.38 2.02
C TYR A 55 -25.64 6.10 1.40
N GLU A 56 -26.08 4.84 1.40
CA GLU A 56 -27.35 4.44 0.79
C GLU A 56 -28.57 4.99 1.55
N ALA A 57 -28.51 5.07 2.88
CA ALA A 57 -29.60 5.49 3.72
C ALA A 57 -29.75 7.02 3.83
N VAL A 58 -28.64 7.75 3.97
CA VAL A 58 -28.64 9.18 4.32
C VAL A 58 -28.06 10.03 3.22
N VAL A 59 -26.77 9.84 2.90
CA VAL A 59 -25.99 10.75 2.05
C VAL A 59 -26.59 10.90 0.67
N ARG A 60 -27.05 9.80 0.08
CA ARG A 60 -27.67 9.79 -1.24
C ARG A 60 -28.94 10.64 -1.31
N ALA A 61 -29.80 10.57 -0.28
CA ALA A 61 -31.01 11.33 -0.21
C ALA A 61 -30.75 12.84 -0.02
N GLU A 62 -29.76 13.19 0.81
CA GLU A 62 -29.34 14.57 1.05
C GLU A 62 -28.76 15.21 -0.21
N LEU A 63 -27.87 14.52 -0.91
CA LEU A 63 -27.29 14.99 -2.17
C LEU A 63 -28.36 15.21 -3.24
N THR A 64 -29.34 14.28 -3.36
CA THR A 64 -30.42 14.42 -4.32
C THR A 64 -31.28 15.65 -4.01
N LYS A 65 -31.58 15.91 -2.75
CA LYS A 65 -32.33 17.11 -2.32
C LYS A 65 -31.56 18.39 -2.59
N LYS A 66 -30.23 18.40 -2.33
CA LYS A 66 -29.40 19.60 -2.44
C LYS A 66 -29.12 20.02 -3.88
N PHE A 67 -28.82 19.05 -4.75
CA PHE A 67 -28.42 19.32 -6.14
C PHE A 67 -29.53 19.05 -7.16
N GLY A 68 -30.67 18.49 -6.76
CA GLY A 68 -31.82 18.29 -7.63
C GLY A 68 -31.58 17.30 -8.80
N TYR A 69 -30.85 16.22 -8.58
CA TYR A 69 -30.57 15.24 -9.63
C TYR A 69 -31.85 14.58 -10.16
N ALA A 70 -32.02 14.60 -11.47
CA ALA A 70 -33.16 13.99 -12.16
C ALA A 70 -33.09 12.45 -12.13
N ASN A 71 -31.89 11.88 -12.08
CA ASN A 71 -31.69 10.44 -12.10
C ASN A 71 -30.79 10.02 -10.91
N VAL A 72 -31.20 8.93 -10.28
CA VAL A 72 -30.47 8.32 -9.16
C VAL A 72 -29.03 7.92 -9.52
N MET A 73 -28.76 7.61 -10.80
CA MET A 73 -27.42 7.26 -11.28
C MET A 73 -26.48 8.46 -11.44
N GLN A 74 -27.01 9.68 -11.40
CA GLN A 74 -26.20 10.92 -11.43
C GLN A 74 -25.63 11.27 -10.06
N VAL A 75 -26.21 10.73 -8.99
CA VAL A 75 -25.76 11.03 -7.63
C VAL A 75 -24.30 10.60 -7.44
N PRO A 76 -23.40 11.51 -7.01
CA PRO A 76 -22.00 11.21 -6.85
C PRO A 76 -21.75 10.13 -5.80
N ARG A 77 -20.78 9.27 -6.08
CA ARG A 77 -20.36 8.18 -5.20
C ARG A 77 -18.83 8.09 -5.17
N VAL A 78 -18.30 7.49 -4.14
CA VAL A 78 -16.87 7.15 -4.09
C VAL A 78 -16.61 5.92 -4.97
N GLU A 79 -15.68 6.03 -5.91
CA GLU A 79 -15.34 4.96 -6.85
C GLU A 79 -14.15 4.13 -6.39
N LYS A 80 -13.11 4.81 -5.93
CA LYS A 80 -11.86 4.20 -5.46
C LYS A 80 -11.14 5.12 -4.48
N VAL A 81 -10.33 4.51 -3.63
CA VAL A 81 -9.33 5.21 -2.82
C VAL A 81 -7.96 4.69 -3.22
N VAL A 82 -7.06 5.59 -3.53
CA VAL A 82 -5.66 5.28 -3.84
C VAL A 82 -4.80 5.74 -2.68
N ILE A 83 -4.00 4.84 -2.15
CA ILE A 83 -3.04 5.13 -1.10
C ILE A 83 -1.65 4.98 -1.72
N ASN A 84 -0.82 5.99 -1.57
CA ASN A 84 0.55 5.99 -2.07
C ASN A 84 1.52 6.33 -0.94
N MET A 85 2.60 5.57 -0.86
CA MET A 85 3.72 5.84 0.03
C MET A 85 4.97 6.05 -0.81
N GLY A 86 5.46 7.30 -0.85
CA GLY A 86 6.71 7.64 -1.51
C GLY A 86 7.87 7.47 -0.55
N VAL A 87 8.85 6.66 -0.91
CA VAL A 87 10.03 6.38 -0.07
C VAL A 87 11.28 6.93 -0.74
N GLY A 88 11.64 8.16 -0.39
CA GLY A 88 12.84 8.81 -0.92
C GLY A 88 14.15 8.13 -0.47
N GLU A 89 14.16 7.58 0.73
CA GLU A 89 15.30 6.88 1.34
C GLU A 89 15.63 5.54 0.63
N ALA A 90 14.71 5.04 -0.18
CA ALA A 90 14.89 3.84 -1.00
C ALA A 90 16.11 3.87 -1.94
N VAL A 91 16.62 5.07 -2.23
CA VAL A 91 17.85 5.26 -3.00
C VAL A 91 19.06 4.68 -2.27
N ASN A 92 19.08 4.79 -0.94
CA ASN A 92 20.17 4.32 -0.08
C ASN A 92 19.91 2.89 0.40
N ASP A 93 18.68 2.60 0.87
CA ASP A 93 18.31 1.27 1.36
C ASP A 93 16.98 0.78 0.75
N ARG A 94 17.07 -0.31 0.00
CA ARG A 94 15.91 -0.95 -0.64
C ARG A 94 14.95 -1.61 0.36
N LYS A 95 15.43 -2.01 1.52
CA LYS A 95 14.59 -2.67 2.56
C LYS A 95 13.47 -1.77 3.04
N VAL A 96 13.70 -0.45 3.04
CA VAL A 96 12.67 0.53 3.45
C VAL A 96 11.42 0.45 2.56
N VAL A 97 11.57 0.18 1.25
CA VAL A 97 10.41 -0.01 0.35
C VAL A 97 9.64 -1.28 0.66
N ASP A 98 10.37 -2.38 0.98
CA ASP A 98 9.72 -3.64 1.31
C ASP A 98 8.97 -3.55 2.65
N ASN A 99 9.53 -2.83 3.63
CA ASN A 99 8.87 -2.53 4.89
C ASN A 99 7.64 -1.64 4.67
N ALA A 100 7.76 -0.56 3.91
CA ALA A 100 6.63 0.31 3.54
C ALA A 100 5.51 -0.48 2.82
N ALA A 101 5.87 -1.42 1.96
CA ALA A 101 4.91 -2.31 1.33
C ALA A 101 4.26 -3.26 2.35
N GLY A 102 4.99 -3.75 3.34
CA GLY A 102 4.46 -4.52 4.47
C GLY A 102 3.41 -3.73 5.25
N ASP A 103 3.75 -2.53 5.68
CA ASP A 103 2.87 -1.65 6.44
C ASP A 103 1.61 -1.27 5.66
N LEU A 104 1.79 -0.91 4.37
CA LEU A 104 0.66 -0.62 3.49
C LEU A 104 -0.25 -1.84 3.27
N SER A 105 0.31 -3.06 3.30
CA SER A 105 -0.46 -4.30 3.27
C SER A 105 -1.32 -4.50 4.52
N LEU A 106 -0.79 -4.16 5.70
CA LEU A 106 -1.53 -4.21 6.97
C LEU A 106 -2.70 -3.21 6.98
N ILE A 107 -2.42 -1.95 6.59
CA ILE A 107 -3.44 -0.88 6.53
C ILE A 107 -4.55 -1.22 5.54
N SER A 108 -4.19 -1.67 4.33
CA SER A 108 -5.15 -1.83 3.22
C SER A 108 -5.85 -3.18 3.20
N GLY A 109 -5.28 -4.19 3.86
CA GLY A 109 -5.74 -5.57 3.80
C GLY A 109 -5.55 -6.23 2.43
N GLN A 110 -4.69 -5.67 1.56
CA GLN A 110 -4.34 -6.25 0.27
C GLN A 110 -2.88 -5.97 -0.10
N LYS A 111 -2.30 -6.83 -0.94
CA LYS A 111 -0.90 -6.70 -1.38
C LYS A 111 -0.71 -5.42 -2.19
N PRO A 112 0.22 -4.53 -1.80
CA PRO A 112 0.52 -3.31 -2.54
C PRO A 112 1.36 -3.61 -3.79
N VAL A 113 1.36 -2.64 -4.71
CA VAL A 113 2.19 -2.65 -5.90
C VAL A 113 3.41 -1.76 -5.65
N ILE A 114 4.60 -2.29 -5.77
CA ILE A 114 5.85 -1.53 -5.69
C ILE A 114 5.96 -0.67 -6.94
N THR A 115 6.13 0.63 -6.75
CA THR A 115 6.32 1.60 -7.84
C THR A 115 7.81 1.75 -8.15
N ARG A 116 8.12 1.74 -9.45
CA ARG A 116 9.49 1.83 -9.95
C ARG A 116 9.72 3.11 -10.74
N ALA A 117 10.92 3.64 -10.70
CA ALA A 117 11.32 4.81 -11.48
C ALA A 117 11.23 4.50 -12.97
N ARG A 118 10.66 5.42 -13.75
CA ARG A 118 10.53 5.31 -15.21
C ARG A 118 11.74 5.81 -15.98
N LYS A 119 12.47 6.76 -15.40
CA LYS A 119 13.65 7.41 -16.01
C LYS A 119 14.73 7.57 -14.97
N SER A 120 15.98 7.51 -15.41
CA SER A 120 17.13 7.82 -14.57
C SER A 120 17.27 9.33 -14.42
N VAL A 121 17.40 9.82 -13.17
CA VAL A 121 17.60 11.24 -12.85
C VAL A 121 18.82 11.36 -11.92
N ALA A 122 19.90 11.93 -12.41
CA ALA A 122 21.17 12.04 -11.69
C ALA A 122 21.06 12.88 -10.41
N VAL A 123 20.30 13.99 -10.45
CA VAL A 123 20.08 14.90 -9.30
C VAL A 123 19.51 14.16 -8.10
N PHE A 124 18.59 13.24 -8.32
CA PHE A 124 17.96 12.43 -7.26
C PHE A 124 18.65 11.09 -7.03
N LYS A 125 19.76 10.82 -7.70
CA LYS A 125 20.51 9.54 -7.63
C LYS A 125 19.64 8.31 -7.96
N VAL A 126 18.59 8.48 -8.75
CA VAL A 126 17.62 7.44 -9.12
C VAL A 126 17.96 6.87 -10.48
N ARG A 127 17.98 5.54 -10.59
CA ARG A 127 18.13 4.81 -11.86
C ARG A 127 16.80 4.22 -12.30
N GLU A 128 16.63 4.04 -13.60
CA GLU A 128 15.46 3.36 -14.17
C GLU A 128 15.27 1.96 -13.58
N GLY A 129 14.01 1.58 -13.31
CA GLY A 129 13.66 0.31 -12.68
C GLY A 129 13.85 0.24 -11.17
N MET A 130 14.42 1.26 -10.53
CA MET A 130 14.62 1.32 -9.09
C MET A 130 13.27 1.44 -8.35
N ALA A 131 13.08 0.65 -7.30
CA ALA A 131 11.89 0.73 -6.44
C ALA A 131 11.96 2.01 -5.60
N ILE A 132 10.94 2.86 -5.65
CA ILE A 132 10.90 4.18 -4.98
C ILE A 132 9.64 4.40 -4.15
N GLY A 133 8.74 3.45 -4.09
CA GLY A 133 7.53 3.55 -3.27
C GLY A 133 6.59 2.38 -3.45
N ALA A 134 5.45 2.45 -2.76
CA ALA A 134 4.39 1.47 -2.83
C ALA A 134 3.03 2.15 -2.97
N LYS A 135 2.11 1.53 -3.70
CA LYS A 135 0.74 2.03 -3.86
C LYS A 135 -0.29 0.93 -3.78
N VAL A 136 -1.48 1.29 -3.30
CA VAL A 136 -2.65 0.42 -3.27
C VAL A 136 -3.86 1.16 -3.82
N THR A 137 -4.71 0.46 -4.55
CA THR A 137 -6.02 0.96 -4.98
C THR A 137 -7.11 0.12 -4.34
N LEU A 138 -7.92 0.76 -3.51
CA LEU A 138 -9.04 0.14 -2.81
C LEU A 138 -10.35 0.43 -3.53
N ARG A 139 -11.21 -0.59 -3.63
CA ARG A 139 -12.54 -0.50 -4.24
C ARG A 139 -13.56 -1.30 -3.43
N GLY A 140 -14.85 -0.99 -3.62
CA GLY A 140 -15.94 -1.72 -2.99
C GLY A 140 -15.90 -1.69 -1.48
N ALA A 141 -16.16 -2.81 -0.80
CA ALA A 141 -16.28 -2.84 0.65
C ALA A 141 -14.97 -2.45 1.37
N ARG A 142 -13.79 -2.89 0.89
CA ARG A 142 -12.50 -2.51 1.49
C ARG A 142 -12.26 -1.00 1.46
N MET A 143 -12.73 -0.33 0.42
CA MET A 143 -12.64 1.12 0.31
C MET A 143 -13.46 1.80 1.41
N TYR A 144 -14.71 1.38 1.63
CA TYR A 144 -15.55 1.97 2.67
C TYR A 144 -15.04 1.68 4.08
N GLU A 145 -14.50 0.48 4.31
CA GLU A 145 -13.88 0.14 5.60
C GLU A 145 -12.61 0.96 5.87
N PHE A 146 -11.80 1.18 4.85
CA PHE A 146 -10.63 2.04 4.97
C PHE A 146 -11.04 3.49 5.28
N LEU A 147 -12.04 4.04 4.57
CA LEU A 147 -12.56 5.39 4.84
C LEU A 147 -13.10 5.52 6.26
N ASP A 148 -13.82 4.51 6.76
CA ASP A 148 -14.31 4.49 8.12
C ASP A 148 -13.17 4.56 9.14
N ARG A 149 -12.16 3.72 9.03
CA ARG A 149 -10.98 3.74 9.90
C ARG A 149 -10.18 5.04 9.78
N LEU A 150 -10.05 5.56 8.57
CA LEU A 150 -9.37 6.82 8.32
C LEU A 150 -10.03 7.96 9.10
N ILE A 151 -11.36 8.09 8.99
CA ILE A 151 -12.11 9.21 9.59
C ILE A 151 -12.25 9.04 11.10
N THR A 152 -12.60 7.84 11.56
CA THR A 152 -12.95 7.61 12.98
C THR A 152 -11.74 7.35 13.87
N ILE A 153 -10.66 6.79 13.33
CA ILE A 153 -9.51 6.35 14.13
C ILE A 153 -8.25 7.11 13.76
N ALA A 154 -7.86 7.11 12.47
CA ALA A 154 -6.57 7.64 12.07
C ALA A 154 -6.48 9.17 12.16
N LEU A 155 -7.43 9.91 11.60
CA LEU A 155 -7.40 11.38 11.60
C LEU A 155 -7.42 11.98 13.02
N PRO A 156 -8.21 11.51 14.00
CA PRO A 156 -8.16 12.04 15.36
C PRO A 156 -6.83 11.76 16.08
N ARG A 157 -6.07 10.76 15.65
CA ARG A 157 -4.76 10.41 16.22
C ARG A 157 -3.59 11.21 15.63
N VAL A 158 -3.83 11.94 14.53
CA VAL A 158 -2.79 12.81 13.94
C VAL A 158 -2.44 13.91 14.92
N LYS A 159 -1.15 14.09 15.17
CA LYS A 159 -0.65 15.14 16.06
C LYS A 159 -1.03 16.52 15.49
N ASP A 160 -1.51 17.41 16.36
CA ASP A 160 -1.92 18.78 16.02
C ASP A 160 -2.94 18.86 14.85
N PHE A 161 -3.86 17.89 14.80
CA PHE A 161 -4.87 17.86 13.75
C PHE A 161 -5.84 19.05 13.87
N ARG A 162 -5.91 19.87 12.82
CA ARG A 162 -6.78 21.06 12.73
C ARG A 162 -7.84 20.95 11.64
N GLY A 163 -8.06 19.75 11.14
CA GLY A 163 -8.96 19.50 10.01
C GLY A 163 -8.23 19.40 8.67
N LEU A 164 -8.92 18.79 7.71
CA LEU A 164 -8.45 18.58 6.35
C LEU A 164 -8.65 19.86 5.51
N ASN A 165 -7.76 20.11 4.56
CA ASN A 165 -7.84 21.28 3.70
C ASN A 165 -9.04 21.18 2.74
N PRO A 166 -10.00 22.11 2.77
CA PRO A 166 -11.17 22.09 1.89
C PRO A 166 -10.85 22.46 0.42
N LYS A 167 -9.62 22.92 0.12
CA LYS A 167 -9.19 23.34 -1.23
C LYS A 167 -8.38 22.25 -1.97
N SER A 168 -8.17 21.08 -1.37
CA SER A 168 -7.37 19.99 -1.96
C SER A 168 -8.15 19.12 -2.94
N PHE A 169 -9.02 19.71 -3.73
CA PHE A 169 -9.71 19.09 -4.85
C PHE A 169 -8.98 19.38 -6.16
N ASP A 170 -9.13 18.52 -7.15
CA ASP A 170 -8.45 18.60 -8.45
C ASP A 170 -9.23 19.34 -9.56
N GLY A 171 -10.37 19.93 -9.24
CA GLY A 171 -11.29 20.54 -10.23
C GLY A 171 -12.22 19.54 -10.91
N ARG A 172 -12.07 18.24 -10.62
CA ARG A 172 -12.89 17.15 -11.19
C ARG A 172 -13.55 16.28 -10.12
N GLY A 173 -13.66 16.82 -8.91
CA GLY A 173 -14.31 16.12 -7.80
C GLY A 173 -13.47 15.03 -7.12
N ASN A 174 -12.18 14.92 -7.36
CA ASN A 174 -11.32 14.04 -6.58
C ASN A 174 -10.63 14.84 -5.46
N TYR A 175 -10.47 14.20 -4.32
CA TYR A 175 -9.88 14.80 -3.13
C TYR A 175 -8.56 14.12 -2.76
N ALA A 176 -7.53 14.90 -2.45
CA ALA A 176 -6.24 14.38 -2.02
C ALA A 176 -5.86 14.94 -0.64
N CYS A 177 -5.37 14.08 0.24
CA CYS A 177 -4.80 14.50 1.52
C CYS A 177 -3.52 13.71 1.82
N GLY A 178 -2.53 14.41 2.41
CA GLY A 178 -1.29 13.81 2.90
C GLY A 178 -1.34 13.59 4.40
N ILE A 179 -0.87 12.44 4.84
CA ILE A 179 -0.66 12.10 6.24
C ILE A 179 0.84 11.99 6.45
N LYS A 180 1.39 12.75 7.40
CA LYS A 180 2.83 12.82 7.62
C LYS A 180 3.39 11.54 8.23
N GLU A 181 2.62 10.86 9.05
CA GLU A 181 3.04 9.72 9.84
C GLU A 181 2.05 8.56 9.66
N HIS A 182 2.50 7.42 9.12
CA HIS A 182 1.66 6.25 8.94
C HIS A 182 1.31 5.52 10.25
N ILE A 183 2.05 5.80 11.33
CA ILE A 183 1.84 5.25 12.68
C ILE A 183 0.46 5.59 13.27
N VAL A 184 -0.24 6.59 12.74
CA VAL A 184 -1.60 6.94 13.17
C VAL A 184 -2.59 5.78 13.00
N PHE A 185 -2.27 4.81 12.14
CA PHE A 185 -3.05 3.59 11.97
C PHE A 185 -2.70 2.55 13.04
N PRO A 186 -3.69 2.03 13.79
CA PRO A 186 -3.46 1.08 14.89
C PRO A 186 -2.95 -0.29 14.44
N GLU A 187 -3.01 -0.59 13.15
CA GLU A 187 -2.55 -1.83 12.56
C GLU A 187 -1.02 -1.92 12.45
N ILE A 188 -0.33 -0.79 12.67
CA ILE A 188 1.12 -0.70 12.56
C ILE A 188 1.76 -0.81 13.94
N ASP A 189 2.74 -1.68 14.07
CA ASP A 189 3.56 -1.82 15.26
C ASP A 189 4.56 -0.65 15.35
N TYR A 190 4.56 0.06 16.47
CA TYR A 190 5.44 1.21 16.71
C TYR A 190 6.93 0.82 16.62
N ASP A 191 7.31 -0.33 17.16
CA ASP A 191 8.70 -0.79 17.20
C ASP A 191 9.26 -1.01 15.77
N LYS A 192 8.46 -1.61 14.89
CA LYS A 192 8.84 -1.80 13.47
C LYS A 192 8.93 -0.48 12.72
N ALA A 193 8.00 0.43 12.99
CA ALA A 193 8.00 1.75 12.36
C ALA A 193 9.20 2.61 12.81
N ALA A 194 9.68 2.42 14.05
CA ALA A 194 10.88 3.09 14.54
C ALA A 194 12.16 2.64 13.80
N GLU A 195 12.25 1.36 13.43
CA GLU A 195 13.39 0.82 12.65
C GLU A 195 13.39 1.31 11.19
N THR A 196 12.20 1.50 10.62
CA THR A 196 12.04 1.87 9.18
C THR A 196 12.04 3.38 8.97
N GLY A 197 11.85 4.15 10.04
CA GLY A 197 11.58 5.59 9.98
C GLY A 197 10.11 5.92 9.78
N MET A 198 9.74 7.16 10.11
CA MET A 198 8.37 7.66 9.91
C MET A 198 8.12 7.94 8.44
N LEU A 199 7.25 7.15 7.82
CA LEU A 199 6.89 7.31 6.43
C LEU A 199 5.58 8.09 6.28
N GLY A 200 5.57 9.04 5.35
CA GLY A 200 4.35 9.73 4.95
C GLY A 200 3.55 8.93 3.94
N MET A 201 2.25 9.20 3.89
CA MET A 201 1.36 8.62 2.88
C MET A 201 0.42 9.65 2.30
N ASP A 202 0.10 9.48 1.03
CA ASP A 202 -0.91 10.24 0.31
C ASP A 202 -2.16 9.39 0.14
N VAL A 203 -3.30 9.93 0.49
CA VAL A 203 -4.61 9.30 0.33
C VAL A 203 -5.40 10.12 -0.68
N ILE A 204 -5.78 9.49 -1.80
CA ILE A 204 -6.56 10.11 -2.86
C ILE A 204 -7.92 9.42 -2.93
N VAL A 205 -8.98 10.18 -2.69
CA VAL A 205 -10.37 9.72 -2.81
C VAL A 205 -10.91 10.14 -4.16
N CYS A 206 -11.10 9.17 -5.05
CA CYS A 206 -11.70 9.41 -6.36
C CYS A 206 -13.21 9.22 -6.29
N THR A 207 -13.93 10.23 -6.78
CA THR A 207 -15.40 10.21 -6.81
C THR A 207 -15.92 10.27 -8.24
N SER A 208 -17.20 10.02 -8.42
CA SER A 208 -17.90 10.20 -9.69
C SER A 208 -18.52 11.59 -9.86
N ALA A 209 -18.26 12.51 -8.91
CA ALA A 209 -18.72 13.89 -8.99
C ALA A 209 -18.10 14.60 -10.20
N LYS A 210 -18.83 15.52 -10.79
CA LYS A 210 -18.34 16.34 -11.90
C LYS A 210 -17.70 17.63 -11.43
N THR A 211 -18.13 18.12 -10.28
CA THR A 211 -17.64 19.37 -9.67
C THR A 211 -17.10 19.15 -8.29
N ASP A 212 -16.21 20.03 -7.83
CA ASP A 212 -15.62 19.95 -6.49
C ASP A 212 -16.65 20.19 -5.38
N ASP A 213 -17.71 20.98 -5.67
CA ASP A 213 -18.76 21.24 -4.70
C ASP A 213 -19.61 20.00 -4.43
N GLU A 214 -19.96 19.25 -5.47
CA GLU A 214 -20.64 17.96 -5.32
C GLU A 214 -19.79 16.97 -4.52
N ALA A 215 -18.49 16.87 -4.81
CA ALA A 215 -17.56 16.01 -4.09
C ALA A 215 -17.36 16.43 -2.64
N ARG A 216 -17.31 17.74 -2.37
CA ARG A 216 -17.18 18.28 -1.02
C ARG A 216 -18.39 17.92 -0.16
N GLU A 217 -19.60 18.05 -0.69
CA GLU A 217 -20.80 17.68 0.01
C GLU A 217 -20.93 16.16 0.19
N LEU A 218 -20.52 15.37 -0.80
CA LEU A 218 -20.41 13.92 -0.66
C LEU A 218 -19.48 13.54 0.51
N LEU A 219 -18.28 14.14 0.59
CA LEU A 219 -17.33 13.85 1.66
C LEU A 219 -17.80 14.39 3.02
N ARG A 220 -18.50 15.53 3.06
CA ARG A 220 -19.18 16.01 4.28
C ARG A 220 -20.21 15.01 4.78
N GLY A 221 -21.01 14.43 3.89
CA GLY A 221 -21.95 13.37 4.24
C GLY A 221 -21.27 12.14 4.85
N PHE A 222 -19.99 11.90 4.55
CA PHE A 222 -19.17 10.87 5.22
C PHE A 222 -18.48 11.37 6.49
N ASN A 223 -18.80 12.55 6.99
CA ASN A 223 -18.17 13.16 8.16
C ASN A 223 -16.68 13.43 8.02
N PHE A 224 -16.20 13.77 6.83
CA PHE A 224 -14.82 14.25 6.65
C PHE A 224 -14.61 15.53 7.44
N PRO A 225 -13.61 15.60 8.34
CA PRO A 225 -13.36 16.74 9.19
C PRO A 225 -12.63 17.84 8.40
N PHE A 226 -13.35 18.58 7.55
CA PHE A 226 -12.78 19.72 6.86
C PHE A 226 -12.56 20.89 7.83
N ARG A 227 -11.47 21.60 7.59
CA ARG A 227 -11.19 22.83 8.32
C ARG A 227 -12.21 23.90 7.94
N THR A 228 -12.80 24.54 8.94
CA THR A 228 -13.68 25.70 8.82
C THR A 228 -12.86 26.96 8.57
#